data_5cd3702f66ce2c5b5c8929755a3b53d2
#
_entry.id   5cd3702f66ce2c5b5c8929755a3b53d2
#
_cell.length_a   1.000
_cell.length_b   1.000
_cell.length_c   1.000
_cell.angle_alpha   90.00
_cell.angle_beta   90.00
_cell.angle_gamma   90.00
#
_symmetry.space_group_name_H-M   'P 1'
#
loop_
_entity.id
_entity.type
_entity.pdbx_description
1 polymer ?
#
loop_
_entity_poly.entity_id
_entity_poly.type
_entity_poly.pdbx_seq_one_letter_code
_entity_poly.pdbx_strand_id
1 'polypeptide(L)'
;MEDAQIIELFFARSEDAISELDKKYGKLCHKLADNILASAQDAEECVNDAYLSTWNAIPPQRPESLPAFVGTLVRRCSITRYRANTAMKRNSHYDMCMEELETFLASPQQAMEEHYAARELAAAIERFLDTQSKENRVLFLSLIHI
;
A
#
# COMPACT_ATOMS: atom_id res chain seq x y z
N MET A 1 -21.41 -8.28 0.64
CA MET A 1 -20.89 -9.57 1.16
C MET A 1 -19.86 -9.28 2.24
N GLU A 2 -19.90 -10.03 3.31
CA GLU A 2 -18.96 -9.84 4.39
C GLU A 2 -17.59 -10.45 4.08
N ASP A 3 -16.55 -9.95 4.73
CA ASP A 3 -15.17 -10.38 4.48
C ASP A 3 -14.99 -11.89 4.70
N ALA A 4 -15.62 -12.42 5.76
CA ALA A 4 -15.56 -13.86 6.05
C ALA A 4 -16.14 -14.69 4.89
N GLN A 5 -17.20 -14.21 4.27
CA GLN A 5 -17.82 -14.88 3.13
C GLN A 5 -16.91 -14.83 1.89
N ILE A 6 -16.23 -13.70 1.69
CA ILE A 6 -15.29 -13.55 0.58
C ILE A 6 -14.11 -14.51 0.77
N ILE A 7 -13.59 -14.61 2.00
CA ILE A 7 -12.50 -15.55 2.31
C ILE A 7 -12.92 -16.98 2.06
N GLU A 8 -14.16 -17.35 2.43
CA GLU A 8 -14.68 -18.70 2.17
C GLU A 8 -14.79 -18.99 0.67
N LEU A 9 -15.10 -17.99 -0.16
CA LEU A 9 -15.09 -18.15 -1.60
C LEU A 9 -13.68 -18.45 -2.12
N PHE A 10 -12.66 -17.83 -1.57
CA PHE A 10 -11.26 -18.13 -1.91
C PHE A 10 -10.92 -19.59 -1.52
N PHE A 11 -11.34 -20.01 -0.34
CA PHE A 11 -11.12 -21.40 0.09
C PHE A 11 -11.84 -22.40 -0.81
N ALA A 12 -13.01 -22.05 -1.29
CA ALA A 12 -13.78 -22.88 -2.24
C ALA A 12 -13.19 -22.83 -3.66
N ARG A 13 -12.18 -22.00 -3.90
CA ARG A 13 -11.58 -21.77 -5.22
C ARG A 13 -12.60 -21.30 -6.23
N SER A 14 -13.55 -20.47 -5.78
CA SER A 14 -14.56 -19.86 -6.64
C SER A 14 -14.04 -18.60 -7.31
N GLU A 15 -14.25 -18.46 -8.59
CA GLU A 15 -13.88 -17.24 -9.32
C GLU A 15 -14.65 -16.02 -8.83
N ASP A 16 -15.80 -16.21 -8.22
CA ASP A 16 -16.60 -15.12 -7.63
C ASP A 16 -15.87 -14.43 -6.50
N ALA A 17 -14.86 -15.08 -5.88
CA ALA A 17 -14.08 -14.50 -4.80
C ALA A 17 -13.41 -13.20 -5.22
N ILE A 18 -12.76 -13.19 -6.37
CA ILE A 18 -12.09 -11.99 -6.89
C ILE A 18 -13.11 -10.92 -7.28
N SER A 19 -14.21 -11.33 -7.89
CA SER A 19 -15.28 -10.41 -8.28
C SER A 19 -15.89 -9.71 -7.08
N GLU A 20 -16.18 -10.45 -6.01
CA GLU A 20 -16.73 -9.88 -4.78
C GLU A 20 -15.72 -9.00 -4.04
N LEU A 21 -14.45 -9.39 -4.06
CA LEU A 21 -13.37 -8.58 -3.50
C LEU A 21 -13.28 -7.23 -4.24
N ASP A 22 -13.33 -7.25 -5.55
CA ASP A 22 -13.26 -6.04 -6.37
C ASP A 22 -14.48 -5.14 -6.13
N LYS A 23 -15.66 -5.70 -6.04
CA LYS A 23 -16.88 -4.93 -5.75
C LYS A 23 -16.79 -4.21 -4.41
N LYS A 24 -16.22 -4.86 -3.41
CA LYS A 24 -16.16 -4.30 -2.06
C LYS A 24 -15.00 -3.34 -1.86
N TYR A 25 -13.81 -3.70 -2.37
CA TYR A 25 -12.57 -2.97 -2.07
C TYR A 25 -11.84 -2.43 -3.30
N GLY A 26 -12.41 -2.61 -4.49
CA GLY A 26 -11.76 -2.20 -5.74
C GLY A 26 -11.42 -0.73 -5.79
N LYS A 27 -12.32 0.14 -5.33
CA LYS A 27 -12.08 1.58 -5.29
C LYS A 27 -10.92 1.94 -4.38
N LEU A 28 -10.85 1.30 -3.21
CA LEU A 28 -9.75 1.51 -2.27
C LEU A 28 -8.43 1.06 -2.87
N CYS A 29 -8.42 -0.13 -3.49
CA CYS A 29 -7.22 -0.67 -4.11
C CYS A 29 -6.70 0.22 -5.23
N HIS A 30 -7.59 0.68 -6.12
CA HIS A 30 -7.22 1.58 -7.21
C HIS A 30 -6.71 2.92 -6.69
N LYS A 31 -7.31 3.45 -5.64
CA LYS A 31 -6.85 4.69 -5.02
C LYS A 31 -5.46 4.55 -4.43
N LEU A 32 -5.18 3.44 -3.74
CA LEU A 32 -3.85 3.17 -3.20
C LEU A 32 -2.80 3.11 -4.32
N ALA A 33 -3.10 2.41 -5.40
CA ALA A 33 -2.20 2.30 -6.53
C ALA A 33 -2.02 3.66 -7.23
N ASP A 34 -3.10 4.41 -7.47
CA ASP A 34 -3.05 5.71 -8.10
C ASP A 34 -2.24 6.73 -7.30
N ASN A 35 -2.28 6.65 -5.97
CA ASN A 35 -1.49 7.54 -5.11
C ASN A 35 0.02 7.31 -5.25
N ILE A 36 0.42 6.13 -5.67
CA ILE A 36 1.82 5.75 -5.82
C ILE A 36 2.26 5.89 -7.28
N LEU A 37 1.40 5.46 -8.22
CA LEU A 37 1.72 5.43 -9.65
C LEU A 37 1.07 6.60 -10.39
N ALA A 38 1.77 7.10 -11.40
CA ALA A 38 1.25 8.19 -12.23
C ALA A 38 0.37 7.67 -13.37
N SER A 39 0.45 6.39 -13.70
CA SER A 39 -0.25 5.77 -14.81
C SER A 39 -1.44 4.97 -14.32
N ALA A 40 -2.63 5.28 -14.83
CA ALA A 40 -3.84 4.51 -14.53
C ALA A 40 -3.71 3.05 -15.01
N GLN A 41 -3.02 2.82 -16.11
CA GLN A 41 -2.77 1.48 -16.62
C GLN A 41 -1.89 0.68 -15.67
N ASP A 42 -0.80 1.27 -15.18
CA ASP A 42 0.09 0.62 -14.23
C ASP A 42 -0.64 0.32 -12.91
N ALA A 43 -1.48 1.25 -12.46
CA ALA A 43 -2.28 1.06 -11.26
C ALA A 43 -3.24 -0.13 -11.41
N GLU A 44 -3.91 -0.23 -12.55
CA GLU A 44 -4.81 -1.34 -12.81
C GLU A 44 -4.07 -2.68 -12.84
N GLU A 45 -2.92 -2.73 -13.50
CA GLU A 45 -2.08 -3.93 -13.52
C GLU A 45 -1.65 -4.36 -12.12
N CYS A 46 -1.24 -3.40 -11.27
CA CYS A 46 -0.84 -3.68 -9.91
C CYS A 46 -2.00 -4.19 -9.05
N VAL A 47 -3.18 -3.65 -9.23
CA VAL A 47 -4.38 -4.15 -8.53
C VAL A 47 -4.70 -5.57 -8.97
N ASN A 48 -4.63 -5.86 -10.26
CA ASN A 48 -4.86 -7.21 -10.78
C ASN A 48 -3.80 -8.20 -10.27
N ASP A 49 -2.54 -7.79 -10.22
CA ASP A 49 -1.46 -8.61 -9.67
C ASP A 49 -1.68 -8.91 -8.18
N ALA A 50 -2.17 -7.92 -7.43
CA ALA A 50 -2.50 -8.10 -6.02
C ALA A 50 -3.66 -9.08 -5.84
N TYR A 51 -4.64 -9.03 -6.70
CA TYR A 51 -5.75 -9.99 -6.67
C TYR A 51 -5.27 -11.42 -6.96
N LEU A 52 -4.37 -11.58 -7.92
CA LEU A 52 -3.78 -12.87 -8.22
C LEU A 52 -2.95 -13.39 -7.02
N SER A 53 -2.19 -12.50 -6.40
CA SER A 53 -1.43 -12.86 -5.19
C SER A 53 -2.35 -13.29 -4.06
N THR A 54 -3.48 -12.61 -3.90
CA THR A 54 -4.51 -12.99 -2.92
C THR A 54 -5.09 -14.37 -3.23
N TRP A 55 -5.39 -14.63 -4.48
CA TRP A 55 -5.87 -15.93 -4.94
C TRP A 55 -4.90 -17.05 -4.61
N ASN A 56 -3.60 -16.79 -4.80
CA ASN A 56 -2.55 -17.78 -4.53
C ASN A 56 -2.28 -17.97 -3.03
N ALA A 57 -2.53 -16.93 -2.23
CA ALA A 57 -2.26 -16.97 -0.79
C ALA A 57 -3.41 -17.55 0.04
N ILE A 58 -4.63 -17.38 -0.40
CA ILE A 58 -5.84 -17.87 0.27
C ILE A 58 -6.46 -18.98 -0.59
N PRO A 59 -6.50 -20.24 -0.19
CA PRO A 59 -5.84 -20.82 0.97
C PRO A 59 -4.33 -21.00 0.80
N PRO A 60 -3.58 -21.27 1.85
CA PRO A 60 -4.04 -21.62 3.20
C PRO A 60 -4.16 -20.45 4.17
N GLN A 61 -3.70 -19.26 3.79
CA GLN A 61 -3.75 -18.12 4.69
C GLN A 61 -5.19 -17.68 4.95
N ARG A 62 -5.43 -17.24 6.19
CA ARG A 62 -6.75 -16.75 6.58
C ARG A 62 -6.53 -15.40 7.29
N PRO A 63 -6.52 -14.28 6.54
CA PRO A 63 -6.22 -12.98 7.11
C PRO A 63 -7.30 -12.52 8.10
N GLU A 64 -6.89 -11.86 9.17
CA GLU A 64 -7.81 -11.27 10.12
C GLU A 64 -8.54 -10.07 9.54
N SER A 65 -7.85 -9.29 8.71
CA SER A 65 -8.42 -8.14 8.03
C SER A 65 -8.16 -8.28 6.53
N LEU A 66 -9.20 -8.56 5.78
CA LEU A 66 -9.12 -8.69 4.33
C LEU A 66 -8.66 -7.39 3.65
N PRO A 67 -9.22 -6.20 3.99
CA PRO A 67 -8.74 -4.97 3.35
C PRO A 67 -7.29 -4.65 3.68
N ALA A 68 -6.81 -4.94 4.88
CA ALA A 68 -5.40 -4.75 5.23
C ALA A 68 -4.50 -5.70 4.44
N PHE A 69 -4.91 -6.95 4.29
CA PHE A 69 -4.15 -7.96 3.54
C PHE A 69 -4.02 -7.55 2.07
N VAL A 70 -5.13 -7.26 1.43
CA VAL A 70 -5.15 -6.88 0.00
C VAL A 70 -4.47 -5.52 -0.20
N GLY A 71 -4.74 -4.56 0.68
CA GLY A 71 -4.12 -3.23 0.62
C GLY A 71 -2.61 -3.29 0.71
N THR A 72 -2.07 -4.18 1.54
CA THR A 72 -0.64 -4.40 1.65
C THR A 72 -0.07 -4.94 0.34
N LEU A 73 -0.74 -5.90 -0.29
CA LEU A 73 -0.30 -6.44 -1.57
C LEU A 73 -0.32 -5.39 -2.68
N VAL A 74 -1.38 -4.59 -2.76
CA VAL A 74 -1.49 -3.49 -3.73
C VAL A 74 -0.35 -2.50 -3.54
N ARG A 75 -0.08 -2.11 -2.30
CA ARG A 75 0.98 -1.15 -1.99
C ARG A 75 2.35 -1.69 -2.37
N ARG A 76 2.64 -2.96 -2.04
CA ARG A 76 3.91 -3.60 -2.40
C ARG A 76 4.11 -3.65 -3.91
N CYS A 77 3.10 -4.09 -4.65
CA CYS A 77 3.16 -4.14 -6.10
C CYS A 77 3.38 -2.75 -6.70
N SER A 78 2.67 -1.75 -6.18
CA SER A 78 2.75 -0.39 -6.67
C SER A 78 4.12 0.25 -6.40
N ILE A 79 4.67 0.04 -5.21
CA ILE A 79 6.00 0.55 -4.85
C ILE A 79 7.07 -0.14 -5.71
N THR A 80 6.96 -1.43 -5.91
CA THR A 80 7.90 -2.18 -6.76
C THR A 80 7.85 -1.65 -8.19
N ARG A 81 6.66 -1.44 -8.73
CA ARG A 81 6.49 -0.87 -10.08
C ARG A 81 7.04 0.55 -10.17
N TYR A 82 6.78 1.38 -9.17
CA TYR A 82 7.30 2.74 -9.13
C TYR A 82 8.82 2.74 -9.14
N ARG A 83 9.44 1.89 -8.32
CA ARG A 83 10.91 1.77 -8.27
C ARG A 83 11.48 1.32 -9.61
N ALA A 84 10.85 0.37 -10.28
CA ALA A 84 11.27 -0.08 -11.59
C ALA A 84 11.15 1.04 -12.64
N ASN A 85 10.02 1.78 -12.63
CA ASN A 85 9.78 2.87 -13.57
C ASN A 85 10.75 4.03 -13.39
N THR A 86 11.20 4.28 -12.16
CA THR A 86 12.07 5.40 -11.84
C THR A 86 13.54 5.03 -11.69
N ALA A 87 13.90 3.76 -11.83
CA ALA A 87 15.27 3.29 -11.64
C ALA A 87 16.26 4.02 -12.56
N MET A 88 15.87 4.28 -13.79
CA MET A 88 16.69 4.99 -14.78
C MET A 88 16.79 6.49 -14.52
N LYS A 89 15.88 7.03 -13.71
CA LYS A 89 15.81 8.47 -13.38
C LYS A 89 16.33 8.77 -11.99
N ARG A 90 16.79 7.75 -11.26
CA ARG A 90 17.28 7.92 -9.91
C ARG A 90 18.50 8.83 -9.90
N ASN A 91 18.53 9.77 -8.95
CA ASN A 91 19.65 10.69 -8.77
C ASN A 91 20.00 10.79 -7.28
N SER A 92 21.14 11.48 -7.00
CA SER A 92 21.61 11.64 -5.62
C SER A 92 20.63 12.41 -4.73
N HIS A 93 19.90 13.35 -5.29
CA HIS A 93 18.89 14.10 -4.54
C HIS A 93 17.77 13.21 -4.05
N TYR A 94 17.32 12.29 -4.90
CA TYR A 94 16.32 11.31 -4.53
C TYR A 94 16.79 10.44 -3.35
N ASP A 95 18.01 9.95 -3.42
CA ASP A 95 18.59 9.12 -2.37
C ASP A 95 18.74 9.89 -1.07
N MET A 96 19.12 11.16 -1.15
CA MET A 96 19.23 12.03 0.03
C MET A 96 17.88 12.22 0.72
N CYS A 97 16.82 12.45 -0.04
CA CYS A 97 15.47 12.56 0.52
C CYS A 97 15.04 11.28 1.24
N MET A 98 15.40 10.13 0.66
CA MET A 98 15.14 8.82 1.26
C MET A 98 15.84 8.68 2.61
N GLU A 99 17.12 9.03 2.66
CA GLU A 99 17.90 8.97 3.89
C GLU A 99 17.38 9.91 4.97
N GLU A 100 16.96 11.11 4.60
CA GLU A 100 16.39 12.07 5.53
C GLU A 100 15.11 11.54 6.16
N LEU A 101 14.23 10.95 5.36
CA LEU A 101 12.99 10.36 5.85
C LEU A 101 13.25 9.16 6.76
N GLU A 102 14.22 8.32 6.41
CA GLU A 102 14.62 7.19 7.27
C GLU A 102 15.11 7.67 8.62
N THR A 103 15.97 8.70 8.64
CA THR A 103 16.48 9.29 9.87
C THR A 103 15.37 9.83 10.74
N PHE A 104 14.39 10.51 10.12
CA PHE A 104 13.25 11.06 10.83
C PHE A 104 12.36 9.95 11.42
N LEU A 105 12.09 8.91 10.66
CA LEU A 105 11.22 7.81 11.10
C LEU A 105 11.91 6.87 12.09
N ALA A 106 13.24 6.81 12.07
CA ALA A 106 14.01 5.96 12.96
C ALA A 106 14.23 6.58 14.35
N SER A 107 13.72 7.77 14.63
CA SER A 107 13.87 8.43 15.92
C SER A 107 13.26 7.58 17.04
N PRO A 108 14.06 7.16 18.05
CA PRO A 108 13.55 6.30 19.12
C PRO A 108 12.47 6.94 19.97
N GLN A 109 12.47 8.27 20.05
CA GLN A 109 11.49 9.00 20.85
C GLN A 109 10.07 8.85 20.33
N GLN A 110 9.92 8.68 19.01
CA GLN A 110 8.61 8.53 18.40
C GLN A 110 8.01 7.15 18.64
N ALA A 111 8.84 6.14 18.80
CA ALA A 111 8.37 4.79 19.07
C ALA A 111 7.75 4.65 20.46
N MET A 112 8.03 5.58 21.36
CA MET A 112 7.57 5.57 22.75
C MET A 112 6.31 6.42 22.97
N GLU A 113 5.78 7.04 21.93
CA GLU A 113 4.67 7.96 22.02
C GLU A 113 3.34 7.25 22.39
N GLU A 114 2.51 7.96 23.18
CA GLU A 114 1.20 7.44 23.59
C GLU A 114 0.20 7.47 22.45
N HIS A 115 -0.93 6.76 22.63
CA HIS A 115 -1.95 6.61 21.59
C HIS A 115 -2.51 7.93 21.05
N TYR A 116 -2.71 8.92 21.90
CA TYR A 116 -3.24 10.21 21.42
C TYR A 116 -2.20 10.96 20.59
N ALA A 117 -0.93 10.83 20.94
CA ALA A 117 0.17 11.40 20.16
C ALA A 117 0.25 10.72 18.79
N ALA A 118 -0.03 9.43 18.70
CA ALA A 118 -0.10 8.71 17.42
C ALA A 118 -1.16 9.29 16.49
N ARG A 119 -2.30 9.73 17.03
CA ARG A 119 -3.36 10.37 16.23
C ARG A 119 -2.92 11.72 15.70
N GLU A 120 -2.26 12.52 16.54
CA GLU A 120 -1.72 13.81 16.11
C GLU A 120 -0.65 13.63 15.05
N LEU A 121 0.19 12.62 15.23
CA LEU A 121 1.23 12.28 14.26
C LEU A 121 0.61 11.87 12.94
N ALA A 122 -0.42 11.03 12.95
CA ALA A 122 -1.11 10.61 11.75
C ALA A 122 -1.71 11.79 10.99
N ALA A 123 -2.34 12.73 11.71
CA ALA A 123 -2.89 13.93 11.10
C ALA A 123 -1.80 14.84 10.53
N ALA A 124 -0.67 14.95 11.22
CA ALA A 124 0.48 15.72 10.75
C ALA A 124 1.09 15.09 9.50
N ILE A 125 1.18 13.78 9.46
CA ILE A 125 1.67 13.03 8.30
C ILE A 125 0.76 13.25 7.09
N GLU A 126 -0.55 13.18 7.27
CA GLU A 126 -1.49 13.45 6.19
C GLU A 126 -1.32 14.85 5.62
N ARG A 127 -1.21 15.85 6.48
CA ARG A 127 -0.98 17.24 6.05
C ARG A 127 0.34 17.39 5.33
N PHE A 128 1.38 16.74 5.85
CA PHE A 128 2.69 16.73 5.22
C PHE A 128 2.63 16.12 3.82
N LEU A 129 1.98 14.98 3.67
CA LEU A 129 1.83 14.31 2.38
C LEU A 129 1.06 15.16 1.37
N ASP A 130 0.03 15.88 1.83
CA ASP A 130 -0.76 16.75 0.96
C ASP A 130 0.06 17.92 0.41
N THR A 131 1.09 18.37 1.15
CA THR A 131 1.95 19.46 0.72
C THR A 131 3.13 19.01 -0.12
N GLN A 132 3.38 17.70 -0.22
CA GLN A 132 4.54 17.18 -0.92
C GLN A 132 4.22 16.79 -2.36
N SER A 133 5.27 16.76 -3.18
CA SER A 133 5.17 16.22 -4.52
C SER A 133 4.83 14.74 -4.48
N LYS A 134 4.35 14.20 -5.60
CA LYS A 134 4.03 12.76 -5.69
C LYS A 134 5.25 11.90 -5.37
N GLU A 135 6.43 12.29 -5.83
CA GLU A 135 7.67 11.57 -5.56
C GLU A 135 7.97 11.49 -4.07
N ASN A 136 7.83 12.61 -3.36
CA ASN A 136 8.06 12.65 -1.92
C ASN A 136 7.04 11.81 -1.17
N ARG A 137 5.77 11.79 -1.61
CA ARG A 137 4.75 10.92 -1.00
C ARG A 137 5.10 9.45 -1.16
N VAL A 138 5.59 9.07 -2.34
CA VAL A 138 5.99 7.69 -2.59
C VAL A 138 7.17 7.29 -1.71
N LEU A 139 8.16 8.18 -1.56
CA LEU A 139 9.28 7.95 -0.66
C LEU A 139 8.82 7.68 0.75
N PHE A 140 7.93 8.52 1.27
CA PHE A 140 7.40 8.38 2.61
C PHE A 140 6.66 7.05 2.79
N LEU A 141 5.77 6.72 1.86
CA LEU A 141 5.00 5.47 1.90
C LEU A 141 5.91 4.25 1.81
N SER A 142 7.00 4.35 1.05
CA SER A 142 7.98 3.29 0.93
C SER A 142 8.70 3.05 2.26
N LEU A 143 9.03 4.11 2.99
CA LEU A 143 9.71 4.00 4.28
C LEU A 143 8.84 3.41 5.37
N ILE A 144 7.58 3.81 5.46
CA ILE A 144 6.69 3.27 6.48
C ILE A 144 6.35 1.79 6.24
N HIS A 145 6.67 1.28 5.07
CA HIS A 145 6.43 -0.11 4.73
C HIS A 145 7.62 -1.01 5.10
N ILE A 146 8.74 -0.43 5.39
CA ILE A 146 9.92 -1.14 5.85
C ILE A 146 9.72 -1.54 7.31
#